data_e0ab1984a44432702a597464419be7ab
#
_entry.id   e0ab1984a44432702a597464419be7ab
#
_cell.length_a   1.000
_cell.length_b   1.000
_cell.length_c   1.000
_cell.angle_alpha   90.00
_cell.angle_beta   90.00
_cell.angle_gamma   90.00
#
_symmetry.space_group_name_H-M   'P 1'
#
loop_
_entity.id
_entity.type
_entity.pdbx_description
1 polymer ?
#
loop_
_entity_poly.entity_id
_entity_poly.type
_entity_poly.pdbx_seq_one_letter_code
_entity_poly.pdbx_strand_id
1 'polypeptide(L)'
;HQAVSEPGKHLRTIAKSSDHIIEAVESSEYKQILGVQWHPEWLEEEGLKIFQWLVNQANNFYAAKQLHKRILTLDTHCDTPMFFPQGIKFDHRDSRILVDLHKMTDGHQDATTMVAYLPQPQIGESFSSKVAFDVKGPAQYADLIFDKIEEIVSKNSQYLSIARTPADLYSDKRKGRKSIMLGIENGLALEHDISNVKHFAQRGIVYITLCHNGDNDICDSARGCNTHNGVSSFGEKVIHEMNRLGIMVDLSHGGEKSFYDALDISQTPIVCSHSSSRALCDVPRNLTDDQMRALAARGGVAHTTLYHGFLRKEGGADIMDAIAHLEHAIDVMGIDHVGLGTDFDGDGGI
;
A
#
# COMPACT_ATOMS: atom_id res chain seq x y z
N HIS A 1 32.23 -40.52 1.77
CA HIS A 1 31.54 -39.27 1.27
C HIS A 1 30.10 -39.32 1.71
N GLN A 2 29.57 -38.17 2.14
CA GLN A 2 28.15 -37.99 2.49
C GLN A 2 27.52 -37.13 1.43
N ALA A 3 26.27 -37.41 1.08
CA ALA A 3 25.51 -36.63 0.12
C ALA A 3 24.13 -36.35 0.69
N VAL A 4 23.52 -35.26 0.22
CA VAL A 4 22.13 -34.91 0.57
C VAL A 4 21.23 -35.92 -0.13
N SER A 5 20.45 -36.70 0.62
CA SER A 5 19.45 -37.61 0.08
C SER A 5 18.13 -36.94 -0.18
N GLU A 6 17.70 -36.06 0.73
CA GLU A 6 16.49 -35.24 0.62
C GLU A 6 16.79 -33.83 1.12
N PRO A 7 16.37 -32.79 0.38
CA PRO A 7 16.51 -31.43 0.86
C PRO A 7 15.62 -31.21 2.10
N GLY A 8 16.08 -30.41 3.03
CA GLY A 8 15.29 -30.01 4.19
C GLY A 8 14.07 -29.17 3.80
N LYS A 9 13.18 -28.96 4.78
CA LYS A 9 12.01 -28.09 4.60
C LYS A 9 12.45 -26.72 4.07
N HIS A 10 11.72 -26.15 3.09
CA HIS A 10 12.00 -24.87 2.43
C HIS A 10 13.31 -24.82 1.61
N LEU A 11 13.87 -26.00 1.27
CA LEU A 11 14.97 -26.12 0.31
C LEU A 11 14.51 -26.87 -0.93
N ARG A 12 14.90 -26.42 -2.10
CA ARG A 12 14.67 -27.12 -3.38
C ARG A 12 15.99 -27.51 -4.03
N THR A 13 15.99 -28.66 -4.66
CA THR A 13 17.13 -29.13 -5.46
C THR A 13 17.21 -28.36 -6.77
N ILE A 14 18.37 -27.78 -7.10
CA ILE A 14 18.60 -27.02 -8.33
C ILE A 14 19.66 -27.64 -9.22
N ALA A 15 20.49 -28.55 -8.70
CA ALA A 15 21.44 -29.31 -9.50
C ALA A 15 21.61 -30.74 -8.96
N LYS A 16 21.85 -31.66 -9.91
CA LYS A 16 22.22 -33.07 -9.63
C LYS A 16 23.37 -33.47 -10.54
N SER A 17 24.23 -34.36 -10.03
CA SER A 17 25.23 -35.06 -10.84
C SER A 17 24.59 -36.10 -11.78
N SER A 18 25.39 -36.67 -12.69
CA SER A 18 24.92 -37.67 -13.65
C SER A 18 24.42 -38.97 -13.01
N ASP A 19 24.84 -39.26 -11.79
CA ASP A 19 24.39 -40.38 -10.93
C ASP A 19 23.25 -39.99 -9.98
N HIS A 20 22.58 -38.84 -10.25
CA HIS A 20 21.42 -38.32 -9.54
C HIS A 20 21.65 -37.86 -8.12
N ILE A 21 22.88 -37.72 -7.65
CA ILE A 21 23.19 -37.15 -6.36
C ILE A 21 22.86 -35.63 -6.37
N ILE A 22 22.25 -35.15 -5.27
CA ILE A 22 21.95 -33.71 -5.12
C ILE A 22 23.26 -32.95 -4.91
N GLU A 23 23.56 -32.06 -5.81
CA GLU A 23 24.78 -31.24 -5.81
C GLU A 23 24.55 -29.80 -5.40
N ALA A 24 23.33 -29.26 -5.63
CA ALA A 24 23.00 -27.94 -5.16
C ALA A 24 21.55 -27.83 -4.71
N VAL A 25 21.34 -27.00 -3.71
CA VAL A 25 20.04 -26.63 -3.16
C VAL A 25 19.95 -25.12 -2.98
N GLU A 26 18.75 -24.58 -3.13
CA GLU A 26 18.47 -23.19 -2.78
C GLU A 26 17.25 -23.10 -1.88
N SER A 27 17.13 -21.99 -1.13
CA SER A 27 15.93 -21.74 -0.33
C SER A 27 14.76 -21.35 -1.22
N SER A 28 13.57 -21.91 -0.94
CA SER A 28 12.32 -21.45 -1.55
C SER A 28 11.76 -20.17 -0.91
N GLU A 29 12.30 -19.79 0.26
CA GLU A 29 11.87 -18.59 1.01
C GLU A 29 12.85 -17.41 0.88
N TYR A 30 14.16 -17.71 0.82
CA TYR A 30 15.22 -16.69 0.84
C TYR A 30 16.09 -16.79 -0.41
N LYS A 31 15.93 -15.84 -1.33
CA LYS A 31 16.64 -15.83 -2.63
C LYS A 31 18.18 -15.81 -2.53
N GLN A 32 18.74 -15.47 -1.37
CA GLN A 32 20.19 -15.34 -1.16
C GLN A 32 20.83 -16.57 -0.49
N ILE A 33 20.09 -17.66 -0.31
CA ILE A 33 20.62 -18.90 0.28
C ILE A 33 20.82 -19.94 -0.84
N LEU A 34 22.08 -20.27 -1.08
CA LEU A 34 22.52 -21.29 -2.01
C LEU A 34 23.49 -22.23 -1.30
N GLY A 35 23.22 -23.51 -1.33
CA GLY A 35 24.13 -24.57 -0.85
C GLY A 35 24.64 -25.39 -2.02
N VAL A 36 25.95 -25.63 -2.06
CA VAL A 36 26.59 -26.50 -3.06
C VAL A 36 27.39 -27.61 -2.41
N GLN A 37 27.41 -28.79 -3.01
CA GLN A 37 28.07 -29.99 -2.49
C GLN A 37 29.53 -30.06 -2.94
N TRP A 38 29.87 -29.46 -4.07
CA TRP A 38 31.25 -29.38 -4.57
C TRP A 38 32.04 -28.23 -3.98
N HIS A 39 33.33 -28.17 -4.29
CA HIS A 39 34.26 -27.13 -3.93
C HIS A 39 34.38 -26.10 -5.06
N PRO A 40 33.57 -25.00 -5.06
CA PRO A 40 33.62 -24.01 -6.12
C PRO A 40 34.97 -23.29 -6.20
N GLU A 41 35.68 -23.17 -5.08
CA GLU A 41 37.00 -22.55 -5.01
C GLU A 41 38.09 -23.30 -5.80
N TRP A 42 37.83 -24.53 -6.21
CA TRP A 42 38.74 -25.36 -6.99
C TRP A 42 38.43 -25.38 -8.49
N LEU A 43 37.32 -24.74 -8.91
CA LEU A 43 36.83 -24.75 -10.28
C LEU A 43 37.24 -23.50 -11.09
N GLU A 44 38.35 -22.86 -10.72
CA GLU A 44 38.87 -21.67 -11.44
C GLU A 44 37.77 -20.67 -11.80
N GLU A 45 37.64 -20.27 -13.09
CA GLU A 45 36.69 -19.25 -13.53
C GLU A 45 35.22 -19.65 -13.30
N GLU A 46 34.87 -20.91 -13.46
CA GLU A 46 33.46 -21.37 -13.25
C GLU A 46 33.06 -21.32 -11.79
N GLY A 47 33.97 -21.66 -10.88
CA GLY A 47 33.72 -21.56 -9.43
C GLY A 47 33.61 -20.11 -8.96
N LEU A 48 34.38 -19.19 -9.56
CA LEU A 48 34.34 -17.77 -9.24
C LEU A 48 32.96 -17.13 -9.46
N LYS A 49 32.15 -17.64 -10.38
CA LYS A 49 30.80 -17.12 -10.67
C LYS A 49 29.89 -17.14 -9.45
N ILE A 50 29.98 -18.19 -8.62
CA ILE A 50 29.16 -18.31 -7.38
C ILE A 50 29.59 -17.24 -6.37
N PHE A 51 30.90 -17.05 -6.17
CA PHE A 51 31.42 -16.03 -5.26
C PHE A 51 31.10 -14.63 -5.77
N GLN A 52 31.21 -14.41 -7.08
CA GLN A 52 30.87 -13.13 -7.70
C GLN A 52 29.38 -12.81 -7.56
N TRP A 53 28.51 -13.81 -7.73
CA TRP A 53 27.08 -13.67 -7.45
C TRP A 53 26.86 -13.25 -6.00
N LEU A 54 27.47 -13.94 -5.01
CA LEU A 54 27.33 -13.60 -3.59
C LEU A 54 27.79 -12.18 -3.29
N VAL A 55 28.95 -11.78 -3.81
CA VAL A 55 29.51 -10.43 -3.63
C VAL A 55 28.58 -9.38 -4.26
N ASN A 56 28.03 -9.66 -5.45
CA ASN A 56 27.08 -8.76 -6.09
C ASN A 56 25.78 -8.61 -5.27
N GLN A 57 25.22 -9.71 -4.73
CA GLN A 57 24.05 -9.66 -3.85
C GLN A 57 24.34 -8.85 -2.58
N ALA A 58 25.51 -9.06 -1.96
CA ALA A 58 25.93 -8.29 -0.78
C ALA A 58 26.08 -6.80 -1.08
N ASN A 59 26.67 -6.45 -2.23
CA ASN A 59 26.82 -5.06 -2.66
C ASN A 59 25.46 -4.40 -2.94
N ASN A 60 24.55 -5.10 -3.62
CA ASN A 60 23.20 -4.61 -3.88
C ASN A 60 22.42 -4.38 -2.59
N PHE A 61 22.50 -5.33 -1.65
CA PHE A 61 21.87 -5.18 -0.33
C PHE A 61 22.46 -3.98 0.44
N TYR A 62 23.79 -3.83 0.42
CA TYR A 62 24.44 -2.70 1.06
C TYR A 62 24.03 -1.36 0.42
N ALA A 63 23.99 -1.28 -0.91
CA ALA A 63 23.56 -0.10 -1.65
C ALA A 63 22.10 0.27 -1.34
N ALA A 64 21.20 -0.71 -1.33
CA ALA A 64 19.80 -0.52 -0.95
C ALA A 64 19.69 0.02 0.48
N LYS A 65 20.42 -0.58 1.43
CA LYS A 65 20.43 -0.12 2.82
C LYS A 65 20.96 1.31 2.98
N GLN A 66 21.99 1.72 2.22
CA GLN A 66 22.47 3.10 2.21
C GLN A 66 21.44 4.05 1.58
N LEU A 67 20.73 3.61 0.53
CA LEU A 67 19.67 4.40 -0.08
C LEU A 67 18.54 4.66 0.94
N HIS A 68 18.01 3.63 1.60
CA HIS A 68 16.95 3.75 2.62
C HIS A 68 17.33 4.68 3.79
N LYS A 69 18.61 4.78 4.15
CA LYS A 69 19.05 5.76 5.16
C LYS A 69 18.90 7.21 4.71
N ARG A 70 19.02 7.49 3.40
CA ARG A 70 18.98 8.84 2.85
C ARG A 70 17.59 9.30 2.44
N ILE A 71 16.77 8.40 1.86
CA ILE A 71 15.41 8.70 1.41
C ILE A 71 14.43 8.52 2.56
N LEU A 72 13.27 9.18 2.47
CA LEU A 72 12.10 8.89 3.28
C LEU A 72 11.21 7.91 2.51
N THR A 73 10.85 6.79 3.12
CA THR A 73 9.90 5.84 2.53
C THR A 73 8.54 5.99 3.17
N LEU A 74 7.51 6.17 2.34
CA LEU A 74 6.11 6.29 2.74
C LEU A 74 5.27 5.34 1.91
N ASP A 75 4.52 4.49 2.59
CA ASP A 75 3.41 3.74 2.03
C ASP A 75 2.13 4.55 2.21
N THR A 76 1.44 4.85 1.13
CA THR A 76 0.30 5.76 1.16
C THR A 76 -1.01 5.09 1.49
N HIS A 77 -1.07 3.74 1.59
CA HIS A 77 -2.30 3.04 1.91
C HIS A 77 -2.05 1.67 2.56
N CYS A 78 -2.61 1.49 3.76
CA CYS A 78 -2.47 0.26 4.54
C CYS A 78 -3.73 0.01 5.38
N ASP A 79 -4.29 -1.19 5.26
CA ASP A 79 -5.54 -1.62 5.90
C ASP A 79 -5.35 -2.44 7.17
N THR A 80 -4.15 -2.47 7.75
CA THR A 80 -3.88 -3.16 9.01
C THR A 80 -4.93 -2.87 10.11
N PRO A 81 -5.53 -1.65 10.20
CA PRO A 81 -6.59 -1.38 11.15
C PRO A 81 -7.84 -2.26 11.02
N MET A 82 -8.10 -2.88 9.85
CA MET A 82 -9.19 -3.84 9.69
C MET A 82 -9.07 -5.05 10.63
N PHE A 83 -7.86 -5.36 11.08
CA PHE A 83 -7.59 -6.49 11.98
C PHE A 83 -7.67 -6.15 13.47
N PHE A 84 -7.92 -4.89 13.84
CA PHE A 84 -8.07 -4.48 15.25
C PHE A 84 -9.16 -5.25 16.00
N PRO A 85 -10.33 -5.61 15.41
CA PRO A 85 -11.32 -6.44 16.08
C PRO A 85 -10.80 -7.83 16.46
N GLN A 86 -9.76 -8.32 15.77
CA GLN A 86 -9.14 -9.62 16.01
C GLN A 86 -8.06 -9.57 17.11
N GLY A 87 -7.87 -8.42 17.76
CA GLY A 87 -6.93 -8.23 18.87
C GLY A 87 -5.47 -8.34 18.47
N ILE A 88 -5.10 -7.86 17.28
CA ILE A 88 -3.69 -7.76 16.87
C ILE A 88 -2.91 -6.82 17.78
N LYS A 89 -1.61 -7.06 17.88
CA LYS A 89 -0.68 -6.22 18.63
C LYS A 89 0.38 -5.67 17.68
N PHE A 90 0.22 -4.43 17.27
CA PHE A 90 1.09 -3.78 16.30
C PHE A 90 2.55 -3.66 16.75
N ASP A 91 2.80 -3.67 18.04
CA ASP A 91 4.13 -3.64 18.68
C ASP A 91 4.79 -5.01 18.83
N HIS A 92 4.14 -6.07 18.34
CA HIS A 92 4.66 -7.44 18.31
C HIS A 92 4.66 -7.95 16.87
N ARG A 93 5.52 -8.97 16.58
CA ARG A 93 5.39 -9.67 15.30
C ARG A 93 4.11 -10.48 15.29
N ASP A 94 3.22 -10.15 14.38
CA ASP A 94 1.95 -10.85 14.18
C ASP A 94 1.89 -11.41 12.75
N SER A 95 1.76 -12.73 12.63
CA SER A 95 1.69 -13.40 11.32
C SER A 95 0.37 -13.18 10.57
N ARG A 96 -0.63 -12.61 11.23
CA ARG A 96 -1.96 -12.34 10.66
C ARG A 96 -2.02 -11.04 9.85
N ILE A 97 -1.03 -10.16 9.99
CA ILE A 97 -0.95 -8.86 9.34
C ILE A 97 0.37 -8.70 8.59
N LEU A 98 0.37 -7.89 7.54
CA LEU A 98 1.54 -7.61 6.73
C LEU A 98 2.37 -6.45 7.28
N VAL A 99 1.77 -5.54 8.05
CA VAL A 99 2.45 -4.36 8.60
C VAL A 99 2.35 -4.36 10.12
N ASP A 100 3.50 -4.46 10.78
CA ASP A 100 3.69 -4.23 12.21
C ASP A 100 4.99 -3.44 12.43
N LEU A 101 5.23 -2.97 13.65
CA LEU A 101 6.42 -2.16 13.97
C LEU A 101 7.74 -2.85 13.62
N HIS A 102 7.81 -4.17 13.81
CA HIS A 102 9.02 -4.95 13.49
C HIS A 102 9.19 -5.11 11.98
N LYS A 103 8.11 -5.40 11.24
CA LYS A 103 8.14 -5.51 9.77
C LYS A 103 8.48 -4.18 9.11
N MET A 104 7.91 -3.06 9.60
CA MET A 104 8.32 -1.72 9.16
C MET A 104 9.81 -1.47 9.38
N THR A 105 10.36 -1.98 10.49
CA THR A 105 11.79 -1.83 10.80
C THR A 105 12.67 -2.67 9.88
N ASP A 106 12.31 -3.93 9.68
CA ASP A 106 13.05 -4.86 8.81
C ASP A 106 13.00 -4.42 7.33
N GLY A 107 11.82 -3.96 6.87
CA GLY A 107 11.61 -3.45 5.52
C GLY A 107 12.11 -2.02 5.30
N HIS A 108 12.72 -1.39 6.32
CA HIS A 108 13.18 0.00 6.26
C HIS A 108 12.07 0.99 5.86
N GLN A 109 10.81 0.68 6.15
CA GLN A 109 9.69 1.57 5.96
C GLN A 109 9.68 2.64 7.05
N ASP A 110 9.69 3.93 6.66
CA ASP A 110 9.72 5.04 7.61
C ASP A 110 8.32 5.48 8.01
N ALA A 111 7.36 5.40 7.09
CA ALA A 111 5.99 5.85 7.32
C ALA A 111 4.96 4.99 6.58
N THR A 112 3.75 4.93 7.12
CA THR A 112 2.58 4.35 6.45
C THR A 112 1.32 5.16 6.77
N THR A 113 0.39 5.22 5.83
CA THR A 113 -0.94 5.75 6.09
C THR A 113 -1.86 4.60 6.48
N MET A 114 -2.28 4.56 7.72
CA MET A 114 -3.28 3.63 8.22
C MET A 114 -4.67 4.21 7.99
N VAL A 115 -5.52 3.46 7.31
CA VAL A 115 -6.86 3.94 6.98
C VAL A 115 -7.93 3.36 7.88
N ALA A 116 -8.95 4.17 8.16
CA ALA A 116 -10.23 3.66 8.57
C ALA A 116 -10.96 3.23 7.30
N TYR A 117 -10.89 1.93 6.98
CA TYR A 117 -11.64 1.32 5.89
C TYR A 117 -13.10 1.14 6.27
N LEU A 118 -14.01 1.67 5.46
CA LEU A 118 -15.44 1.54 5.65
C LEU A 118 -16.04 0.64 4.58
N PRO A 119 -16.45 -0.58 4.93
CA PRO A 119 -17.04 -1.50 3.96
C PRO A 119 -18.32 -0.92 3.36
N GLN A 120 -18.47 -1.04 2.04
CA GLN A 120 -19.67 -0.58 1.33
C GLN A 120 -20.84 -1.56 1.60
N PRO A 121 -21.94 -1.13 2.26
CA PRO A 121 -23.12 -1.96 2.41
C PRO A 121 -23.80 -2.21 1.06
N GLN A 122 -24.42 -3.37 0.89
CA GLN A 122 -25.31 -3.59 -0.24
C GLN A 122 -26.66 -2.88 -0.01
N ILE A 123 -27.43 -2.70 -1.08
CA ILE A 123 -28.75 -2.08 -0.99
C ILE A 123 -29.63 -2.84 0.02
N GLY A 124 -30.12 -2.12 1.03
CA GLY A 124 -30.95 -2.68 2.10
C GLY A 124 -30.17 -3.23 3.31
N GLU A 125 -28.84 -3.22 3.30
CA GLU A 125 -28.01 -3.59 4.45
C GLU A 125 -27.62 -2.36 5.26
N SER A 126 -27.49 -2.54 6.58
CA SER A 126 -26.94 -1.49 7.47
C SER A 126 -25.42 -1.59 7.51
N PHE A 127 -24.73 -0.45 7.65
CA PHE A 127 -23.29 -0.40 7.84
C PHE A 127 -22.83 -1.22 9.06
N SER A 128 -23.55 -1.12 10.19
CA SER A 128 -23.23 -1.84 11.42
C SER A 128 -23.24 -3.36 11.28
N SER A 129 -23.95 -3.90 10.28
CA SER A 129 -23.92 -5.35 9.99
C SER A 129 -22.63 -5.81 9.29
N LYS A 130 -21.82 -4.89 8.77
CA LYS A 130 -20.60 -5.18 8.00
C LYS A 130 -19.34 -5.09 8.84
N VAL A 131 -19.40 -4.55 10.05
CA VAL A 131 -18.24 -4.32 10.91
C VAL A 131 -18.36 -5.11 12.22
N ALA A 132 -17.21 -5.50 12.78
CA ALA A 132 -17.18 -6.32 13.98
C ALA A 132 -17.29 -5.50 15.29
N PHE A 133 -17.20 -4.17 15.21
CA PHE A 133 -17.40 -3.30 16.36
C PHE A 133 -18.85 -2.87 16.48
N ASP A 134 -19.35 -2.77 17.73
CA ASP A 134 -20.67 -2.21 18.02
C ASP A 134 -20.61 -0.69 17.87
N VAL A 135 -21.10 -0.19 16.74
CA VAL A 135 -21.11 1.23 16.37
C VAL A 135 -22.45 1.63 15.78
N LYS A 136 -22.82 2.90 15.97
CA LYS A 136 -24.08 3.45 15.46
C LYS A 136 -24.04 3.74 13.95
N GLY A 137 -22.84 4.07 13.43
CA GLY A 137 -22.69 4.44 12.03
C GLY A 137 -21.23 4.52 11.58
N PRO A 138 -21.02 4.86 10.29
CA PRO A 138 -19.70 4.96 9.66
C PRO A 138 -18.76 5.96 10.36
N ALA A 139 -19.25 7.15 10.73
CA ALA A 139 -18.43 8.17 11.38
C ALA A 139 -17.89 7.68 12.72
N GLN A 140 -18.73 7.08 13.55
CA GLN A 140 -18.30 6.51 14.84
C GLN A 140 -17.30 5.37 14.65
N TYR A 141 -17.47 4.56 13.61
CA TYR A 141 -16.51 3.50 13.28
C TYR A 141 -15.14 4.07 12.95
N ALA A 142 -15.07 5.09 12.09
CA ALA A 142 -13.81 5.76 11.76
C ALA A 142 -13.13 6.36 13.00
N ASP A 143 -13.88 7.04 13.86
CA ASP A 143 -13.36 7.55 15.13
C ASP A 143 -12.78 6.44 16.02
N LEU A 144 -13.48 5.32 16.15
CA LEU A 144 -13.02 4.17 16.94
C LEU A 144 -11.69 3.60 16.39
N ILE A 145 -11.55 3.52 15.06
CA ILE A 145 -10.30 3.08 14.44
C ILE A 145 -9.18 4.07 14.77
N PHE A 146 -9.41 5.37 14.64
CA PHE A 146 -8.41 6.38 14.97
C PHE A 146 -8.04 6.39 16.46
N ASP A 147 -9.00 6.21 17.37
CA ASP A 147 -8.73 6.08 18.79
C ASP A 147 -7.78 4.91 19.09
N LYS A 148 -7.98 3.78 18.41
CA LYS A 148 -7.09 2.61 18.53
C LYS A 148 -5.69 2.86 17.96
N ILE A 149 -5.59 3.54 16.82
CA ILE A 149 -4.28 3.91 16.23
C ILE A 149 -3.55 4.85 17.22
N GLU A 150 -4.22 5.87 17.73
CA GLU A 150 -3.65 6.84 18.67
C GLU A 150 -3.23 6.17 20.00
N GLU A 151 -4.01 5.20 20.48
CA GLU A 151 -3.64 4.37 21.64
C GLU A 151 -2.36 3.57 21.40
N ILE A 152 -2.24 2.90 20.25
CA ILE A 152 -1.04 2.14 19.84
C ILE A 152 0.17 3.06 19.78
N VAL A 153 0.05 4.21 19.11
CA VAL A 153 1.13 5.18 18.99
C VAL A 153 1.54 5.76 20.35
N SER A 154 0.57 6.09 21.20
CA SER A 154 0.82 6.60 22.54
C SER A 154 1.61 5.61 23.40
N LYS A 155 1.22 4.34 23.39
CA LYS A 155 1.93 3.27 24.11
C LYS A 155 3.34 3.03 23.61
N ASN A 156 3.61 3.33 22.33
CA ASN A 156 4.86 3.10 21.65
C ASN A 156 5.56 4.40 21.22
N SER A 157 5.34 5.50 21.91
CA SER A 157 5.77 6.86 21.53
C SER A 157 7.28 7.06 21.37
N GLN A 158 8.09 6.16 21.90
CA GLN A 158 9.53 6.13 21.65
C GLN A 158 9.90 5.64 20.23
N TYR A 159 9.01 4.88 19.58
CA TYR A 159 9.22 4.28 18.25
C TYR A 159 8.24 4.78 17.19
N LEU A 160 7.06 5.24 17.60
CA LEU A 160 5.96 5.67 16.74
C LEU A 160 5.56 7.12 16.99
N SER A 161 5.06 7.77 15.96
CA SER A 161 4.49 9.12 16.02
C SER A 161 3.33 9.24 15.02
N ILE A 162 2.33 10.06 15.33
CA ILE A 162 1.35 10.50 14.32
C ILE A 162 1.98 11.66 13.55
N ALA A 163 2.07 11.51 12.22
CA ALA A 163 2.50 12.56 11.31
C ALA A 163 1.32 13.13 10.53
N ARG A 164 1.28 14.44 10.38
CA ARG A 164 0.22 15.17 9.66
C ARG A 164 0.77 15.99 8.50
N THR A 165 2.06 16.24 8.51
CA THR A 165 2.76 17.07 7.54
C THR A 165 4.05 16.41 7.07
N PRO A 166 4.58 16.79 5.89
CA PRO A 166 5.90 16.34 5.47
C PRO A 166 7.02 16.68 6.48
N ALA A 167 6.90 17.80 7.19
CA ALA A 167 7.86 18.18 8.21
C ALA A 167 7.89 17.19 9.39
N ASP A 168 6.73 16.64 9.78
CA ASP A 168 6.64 15.60 10.81
C ASP A 168 7.36 14.33 10.38
N LEU A 169 7.14 13.87 9.14
CA LEU A 169 7.77 12.68 8.58
C LEU A 169 9.30 12.76 8.64
N TYR A 170 9.86 13.88 8.17
CA TYR A 170 11.32 14.10 8.23
C TYR A 170 11.84 14.26 9.67
N SER A 171 11.05 14.88 10.55
CA SER A 171 11.40 15.00 11.98
C SER A 171 11.46 13.63 12.65
N ASP A 172 10.46 12.78 12.39
CA ASP A 172 10.39 11.43 12.96
C ASP A 172 11.53 10.54 12.45
N LYS A 173 11.81 10.56 11.16
CA LYS A 173 12.95 9.84 10.59
C LYS A 173 14.26 10.24 11.25
N ARG A 174 14.52 11.54 11.44
CA ARG A 174 15.73 12.02 12.14
C ARG A 174 15.82 11.56 13.58
N LYS A 175 14.67 11.34 14.24
CA LYS A 175 14.57 10.83 15.63
C LYS A 175 14.58 9.31 15.70
N GLY A 176 14.64 8.61 14.56
CA GLY A 176 14.58 7.15 14.49
C GLY A 176 13.21 6.55 14.79
N ARG A 177 12.13 7.35 14.66
CA ARG A 177 10.75 6.89 14.82
C ARG A 177 10.11 6.58 13.48
N LYS A 178 9.11 5.70 13.49
CA LYS A 178 8.21 5.44 12.37
C LYS A 178 7.00 6.36 12.48
N SER A 179 6.53 6.87 11.36
CA SER A 179 5.36 7.73 11.30
C SER A 179 4.13 6.97 10.87
N ILE A 180 3.02 7.22 11.55
CA ILE A 180 1.68 6.80 11.14
C ILE A 180 0.90 8.04 10.69
N MET A 181 0.36 8.02 9.48
CA MET A 181 -0.58 9.01 9.00
C MET A 181 -1.99 8.41 9.04
N LEU A 182 -3.01 9.24 9.16
CA LEU A 182 -4.41 8.81 9.23
C LEU A 182 -5.11 9.10 7.90
N GLY A 183 -5.81 8.11 7.35
CA GLY A 183 -6.66 8.27 6.17
C GLY A 183 -8.05 7.68 6.39
N ILE A 184 -8.99 8.07 5.56
CA ILE A 184 -10.31 7.44 5.48
C ILE A 184 -10.43 6.79 4.11
N GLU A 185 -10.78 5.52 4.07
CA GLU A 185 -11.17 4.85 2.84
C GLU A 185 -12.68 4.63 2.81
N ASN A 186 -13.32 5.23 1.82
CA ASN A 186 -14.74 5.38 1.58
C ASN A 186 -15.40 6.55 2.34
N GLY A 187 -15.84 7.54 1.58
CA GLY A 187 -16.52 8.74 2.09
C GLY A 187 -17.84 8.51 2.83
N LEU A 188 -18.27 7.25 2.99
CA LEU A 188 -19.39 6.88 3.87
C LEU A 188 -19.22 7.42 5.28
N ALA A 189 -17.96 7.63 5.73
CA ALA A 189 -17.69 8.26 7.04
C ALA A 189 -18.34 9.64 7.20
N LEU A 190 -18.69 10.31 6.11
CA LEU A 190 -19.29 11.64 6.14
C LEU A 190 -20.79 11.64 6.45
N GLU A 191 -21.47 10.47 6.32
CA GLU A 191 -22.90 10.28 6.67
C GLU A 191 -23.82 11.38 6.07
N HIS A 192 -23.51 11.84 4.84
CA HIS A 192 -24.20 12.95 4.18
C HIS A 192 -24.20 14.28 4.95
N ASP A 193 -23.25 14.45 5.87
CA ASP A 193 -23.07 15.67 6.67
C ASP A 193 -21.71 16.31 6.39
N ILE A 194 -21.72 17.50 5.77
CA ILE A 194 -20.51 18.23 5.42
C ILE A 194 -19.67 18.62 6.66
N SER A 195 -20.27 18.72 7.84
CA SER A 195 -19.56 19.04 9.08
C SER A 195 -18.59 17.94 9.50
N ASN A 196 -18.80 16.69 9.03
CA ASN A 196 -17.91 15.57 9.29
C ASN A 196 -16.57 15.71 8.58
N VAL A 197 -16.48 16.44 7.46
CA VAL A 197 -15.19 16.78 6.84
C VAL A 197 -14.31 17.56 7.82
N LYS A 198 -14.90 18.57 8.49
CA LYS A 198 -14.21 19.36 9.53
C LYS A 198 -13.88 18.52 10.76
N HIS A 199 -14.79 17.64 11.18
CA HIS A 199 -14.56 16.74 12.30
C HIS A 199 -13.30 15.88 12.05
N PHE A 200 -13.21 15.21 10.90
CA PHE A 200 -12.07 14.37 10.57
C PHE A 200 -10.79 15.17 10.28
N ALA A 201 -10.89 16.40 9.75
CA ALA A 201 -9.76 17.32 9.67
C ALA A 201 -9.13 17.58 11.05
N GLN A 202 -9.96 17.77 12.07
CA GLN A 202 -9.52 17.96 13.45
C GLN A 202 -8.86 16.70 14.05
N ARG A 203 -9.27 15.49 13.61
CA ARG A 203 -8.58 14.23 13.92
C ARG A 203 -7.19 14.15 13.26
N GLY A 204 -6.95 14.96 12.23
CA GLY A 204 -5.67 15.06 11.54
C GLY A 204 -5.48 14.05 10.44
N ILE A 205 -6.58 13.64 9.78
CA ILE A 205 -6.50 12.84 8.57
C ILE A 205 -5.80 13.60 7.45
N VAL A 206 -5.13 12.87 6.56
CA VAL A 206 -4.42 13.46 5.43
C VAL A 206 -5.19 13.35 4.12
N TYR A 207 -6.05 12.34 3.97
CA TYR A 207 -6.94 12.21 2.82
C TYR A 207 -8.25 11.49 3.15
N ILE A 208 -9.21 11.63 2.23
CA ILE A 208 -10.43 10.80 2.16
C ILE A 208 -10.50 10.22 0.75
N THR A 209 -10.55 8.87 0.63
CA THR A 209 -10.94 8.19 -0.61
C THR A 209 -12.45 8.35 -0.79
N LEU A 210 -12.87 8.98 -1.89
CA LEU A 210 -14.25 9.44 -2.05
C LEU A 210 -15.28 8.31 -2.04
N CYS A 211 -14.95 7.15 -2.58
CA CYS A 211 -15.79 5.95 -2.58
C CYS A 211 -14.92 4.68 -2.48
N HIS A 212 -15.58 3.53 -2.33
CA HIS A 212 -14.94 2.21 -2.39
C HIS A 212 -15.55 1.36 -3.52
N ASN A 213 -15.87 0.10 -3.30
CA ASN A 213 -16.41 -0.83 -4.30
C ASN A 213 -17.92 -0.69 -4.57
N GLY A 214 -18.45 0.52 -4.54
CA GLY A 214 -19.83 0.87 -4.84
C GLY A 214 -20.03 2.38 -4.77
N ASP A 215 -21.05 2.86 -5.46
CA ASP A 215 -21.46 4.26 -5.42
C ASP A 215 -21.92 4.63 -4.01
N ASN A 216 -21.60 5.86 -3.60
CA ASN A 216 -22.09 6.43 -2.35
C ASN A 216 -22.65 7.85 -2.60
N ASP A 217 -22.94 8.61 -1.55
CA ASP A 217 -23.50 9.96 -1.67
C ASP A 217 -22.57 10.97 -2.38
N ILE A 218 -21.27 10.64 -2.51
CA ILE A 218 -20.25 11.57 -3.01
C ILE A 218 -20.02 11.37 -4.51
N CYS A 219 -19.82 10.13 -4.96
CA CYS A 219 -19.51 9.85 -6.35
C CYS A 219 -19.74 8.39 -6.73
N ASP A 220 -19.66 8.14 -8.03
CA ASP A 220 -19.69 6.82 -8.61
C ASP A 220 -18.34 6.13 -8.52
N SER A 221 -18.37 4.84 -8.17
CA SER A 221 -17.22 3.95 -8.08
C SER A 221 -16.89 3.31 -9.44
N ALA A 222 -15.64 2.91 -9.62
CA ALA A 222 -15.21 2.08 -10.76
C ALA A 222 -15.90 0.70 -10.79
N ARG A 223 -16.50 0.29 -9.67
CA ARG A 223 -17.31 -0.95 -9.51
C ARG A 223 -18.76 -0.65 -9.13
N GLY A 224 -19.20 0.58 -9.34
CA GLY A 224 -20.55 1.06 -9.08
C GLY A 224 -21.50 0.87 -10.25
N CYS A 225 -22.66 1.51 -10.14
CA CYS A 225 -23.77 1.45 -11.08
C CYS A 225 -23.99 2.76 -11.86
N ASN A 226 -23.11 3.74 -11.74
CA ASN A 226 -23.22 5.10 -12.28
C ASN A 226 -24.48 5.84 -11.79
N THR A 227 -24.67 5.88 -10.49
CA THR A 227 -25.84 6.48 -9.82
C THR A 227 -25.94 7.99 -10.05
N HIS A 228 -24.80 8.68 -10.10
CA HIS A 228 -24.70 10.14 -10.20
C HIS A 228 -24.22 10.61 -11.57
N ASN A 229 -23.74 9.70 -12.41
CA ASN A 229 -22.98 10.02 -13.62
C ASN A 229 -21.76 10.89 -13.32
N GLY A 230 -20.95 10.47 -12.32
CA GLY A 230 -19.75 11.13 -11.86
C GLY A 230 -19.82 11.56 -10.38
N VAL A 231 -19.37 12.77 -10.08
CA VAL A 231 -19.44 13.37 -8.75
C VAL A 231 -20.83 13.97 -8.52
N SER A 232 -21.44 13.67 -7.35
CA SER A 232 -22.74 14.22 -6.97
C SER A 232 -22.63 15.69 -6.54
N SER A 233 -23.80 16.37 -6.41
CA SER A 233 -23.84 17.74 -5.87
C SER A 233 -23.39 17.83 -4.40
N PHE A 234 -23.52 16.76 -3.63
CA PHE A 234 -22.94 16.66 -2.29
C PHE A 234 -21.43 16.46 -2.37
N GLY A 235 -20.97 15.59 -3.29
CA GLY A 235 -19.55 15.35 -3.54
C GLY A 235 -18.77 16.60 -3.92
N GLU A 236 -19.35 17.47 -4.76
CA GLU A 236 -18.75 18.78 -5.08
C GLU A 236 -18.50 19.62 -3.82
N LYS A 237 -19.48 19.70 -2.90
CA LYS A 237 -19.32 20.40 -1.63
C LYS A 237 -18.24 19.76 -0.75
N VAL A 238 -18.18 18.42 -0.74
CA VAL A 238 -17.16 17.67 0.01
C VAL A 238 -15.76 18.00 -0.52
N ILE A 239 -15.54 17.98 -1.84
CA ILE A 239 -14.24 18.28 -2.45
C ILE A 239 -13.83 19.72 -2.11
N HIS A 240 -14.73 20.69 -2.22
CA HIS A 240 -14.43 22.09 -1.86
C HIS A 240 -14.07 22.23 -0.38
N GLU A 241 -14.77 21.54 0.53
CA GLU A 241 -14.48 21.60 1.96
C GLU A 241 -13.17 20.89 2.30
N MET A 242 -12.85 19.75 1.65
CA MET A 242 -11.55 19.09 1.76
C MET A 242 -10.42 20.02 1.34
N ASN A 243 -10.54 20.68 0.19
CA ASN A 243 -9.56 21.66 -0.28
C ASN A 243 -9.36 22.79 0.74
N ARG A 244 -10.47 23.36 1.27
CA ARG A 244 -10.43 24.44 2.27
C ARG A 244 -9.72 24.04 3.57
N LEU A 245 -9.83 22.76 3.96
CA LEU A 245 -9.27 22.23 5.20
C LEU A 245 -7.89 21.60 5.02
N GLY A 246 -7.38 21.51 3.79
CA GLY A 246 -6.08 20.94 3.48
C GLY A 246 -6.06 19.41 3.57
N ILE A 247 -7.22 18.75 3.32
CA ILE A 247 -7.33 17.30 3.19
C ILE A 247 -7.21 16.96 1.70
N MET A 248 -6.33 16.01 1.34
CA MET A 248 -6.19 15.55 -0.03
C MET A 248 -7.43 14.74 -0.47
N VAL A 249 -7.88 14.98 -1.69
CA VAL A 249 -8.89 14.15 -2.34
C VAL A 249 -8.19 12.91 -2.91
N ASP A 250 -8.64 11.72 -2.51
CA ASP A 250 -8.14 10.46 -3.05
C ASP A 250 -9.19 9.83 -3.98
N LEU A 251 -8.77 9.55 -5.21
CA LEU A 251 -9.60 9.00 -6.28
C LEU A 251 -9.36 7.51 -6.55
N SER A 252 -8.60 6.82 -5.71
CA SER A 252 -8.61 5.36 -5.75
C SER A 252 -10.04 4.86 -5.61
N HIS A 253 -10.42 3.81 -6.33
CA HIS A 253 -11.81 3.32 -6.48
C HIS A 253 -12.78 4.20 -7.29
N GLY A 254 -12.49 5.45 -7.56
CA GLY A 254 -13.37 6.34 -8.32
C GLY A 254 -13.61 5.85 -9.75
N GLY A 255 -14.86 5.95 -10.22
CA GLY A 255 -15.20 5.72 -11.62
C GLY A 255 -14.52 6.76 -12.53
N GLU A 256 -14.35 6.43 -13.82
CA GLU A 256 -13.63 7.32 -14.75
C GLU A 256 -14.26 8.72 -14.82
N LYS A 257 -15.59 8.80 -14.87
CA LYS A 257 -16.29 10.10 -14.87
C LYS A 257 -16.09 10.84 -13.55
N SER A 258 -16.17 10.15 -12.41
CA SER A 258 -15.91 10.74 -11.09
C SER A 258 -14.48 11.25 -10.97
N PHE A 259 -13.51 10.56 -11.59
CA PHE A 259 -12.12 10.98 -11.63
C PHE A 259 -11.97 12.34 -12.33
N TYR A 260 -12.51 12.50 -13.55
CA TYR A 260 -12.40 13.76 -14.30
C TYR A 260 -13.20 14.89 -13.65
N ASP A 261 -14.42 14.61 -13.14
CA ASP A 261 -15.21 15.62 -12.42
C ASP A 261 -14.46 16.14 -11.18
N ALA A 262 -13.88 15.23 -10.38
CA ALA A 262 -13.12 15.65 -9.21
C ALA A 262 -11.85 16.44 -9.55
N LEU A 263 -11.16 16.10 -10.67
CA LEU A 263 -10.04 16.89 -11.19
C LEU A 263 -10.45 18.32 -11.60
N ASP A 264 -11.65 18.47 -12.14
CA ASP A 264 -12.17 19.78 -12.56
C ASP A 264 -12.66 20.62 -11.37
N ILE A 265 -13.25 19.96 -10.34
CA ILE A 265 -13.77 20.61 -9.14
C ILE A 265 -12.64 21.01 -8.19
N SER A 266 -11.63 20.14 -8.00
CA SER A 266 -10.58 20.36 -7.02
C SER A 266 -9.65 21.51 -7.38
N GLN A 267 -9.39 22.38 -6.42
CA GLN A 267 -8.45 23.50 -6.52
C GLN A 267 -7.04 23.15 -6.03
N THR A 268 -6.87 21.96 -5.48
CA THR A 268 -5.60 21.44 -4.97
C THR A 268 -5.24 20.13 -5.71
N PRO A 269 -3.96 19.73 -5.75
CA PRO A 269 -3.57 18.44 -6.30
C PRO A 269 -4.32 17.29 -5.65
N ILE A 270 -4.70 16.31 -6.46
CA ILE A 270 -5.41 15.09 -6.07
C ILE A 270 -4.43 13.92 -6.01
N VAL A 271 -4.75 12.88 -5.26
CA VAL A 271 -3.98 11.64 -5.22
C VAL A 271 -4.83 10.43 -5.65
N CYS A 272 -4.16 9.40 -6.13
CA CYS A 272 -4.67 8.04 -6.16
C CYS A 272 -3.77 7.22 -5.23
N SER A 273 -4.25 6.96 -4.01
CA SER A 273 -3.43 6.39 -2.93
C SER A 273 -2.98 4.96 -3.21
N HIS A 274 -3.73 4.18 -4.04
CA HIS A 274 -3.46 2.79 -4.40
C HIS A 274 -4.15 2.43 -5.72
N SER A 275 -3.51 2.71 -6.87
CA SER A 275 -4.05 2.44 -8.22
C SER A 275 -2.92 2.16 -9.20
N SER A 276 -3.01 1.03 -9.91
CA SER A 276 -2.00 0.60 -10.90
C SER A 276 -2.34 1.04 -12.33
N SER A 277 -1.59 0.57 -13.33
CA SER A 277 -1.74 0.93 -14.75
C SER A 277 -2.73 0.03 -15.47
N ARG A 278 -3.75 0.60 -16.13
CA ARG A 278 -4.68 -0.16 -16.95
C ARG A 278 -4.04 -0.71 -18.21
N ALA A 279 -3.03 -0.04 -18.75
CA ALA A 279 -2.29 -0.50 -19.92
C ALA A 279 -1.61 -1.86 -19.70
N LEU A 280 -1.16 -2.16 -18.47
CA LEU A 280 -0.52 -3.42 -18.11
C LEU A 280 -1.50 -4.47 -17.57
N CYS A 281 -2.51 -4.03 -16.83
CA CYS A 281 -3.57 -4.89 -16.31
C CYS A 281 -4.91 -4.18 -16.47
N ASP A 282 -5.65 -4.54 -17.52
CA ASP A 282 -6.91 -3.90 -17.90
C ASP A 282 -8.05 -4.35 -16.98
N VAL A 283 -8.16 -3.64 -15.85
CA VAL A 283 -9.26 -3.75 -14.87
C VAL A 283 -9.77 -2.34 -14.52
N PRO A 284 -11.06 -2.18 -14.17
CA PRO A 284 -11.66 -0.85 -13.93
C PRO A 284 -10.99 -0.04 -12.80
N ARG A 285 -10.34 -0.71 -11.84
CA ARG A 285 -9.65 -0.09 -10.71
C ARG A 285 -8.31 0.56 -11.09
N ASN A 286 -7.75 0.17 -12.23
CA ASN A 286 -6.50 0.73 -12.71
C ASN A 286 -6.73 2.00 -13.55
N LEU A 287 -5.79 2.93 -13.49
CA LEU A 287 -5.82 4.19 -14.22
C LEU A 287 -5.42 3.98 -15.69
N THR A 288 -6.13 4.64 -16.59
CA THR A 288 -5.68 4.78 -17.98
C THR A 288 -4.51 5.74 -18.07
N ASP A 289 -3.73 5.66 -19.15
CA ASP A 289 -2.64 6.61 -19.42
C ASP A 289 -3.14 8.06 -19.51
N ASP A 290 -4.36 8.26 -20.02
CA ASP A 290 -4.96 9.60 -20.10
C ASP A 290 -5.34 10.14 -18.72
N GLN A 291 -5.87 9.29 -17.83
CA GLN A 291 -6.11 9.66 -16.43
C GLN A 291 -4.78 9.99 -15.72
N MET A 292 -3.74 9.19 -15.93
CA MET A 292 -2.41 9.44 -15.38
C MET A 292 -1.84 10.78 -15.83
N ARG A 293 -1.89 11.08 -17.14
CA ARG A 293 -1.44 12.36 -17.70
C ARG A 293 -2.25 13.55 -17.15
N ALA A 294 -3.58 13.40 -17.05
CA ALA A 294 -4.45 14.42 -16.50
C ALA A 294 -4.15 14.70 -15.02
N LEU A 295 -3.91 13.65 -14.23
CA LEU A 295 -3.53 13.77 -12.82
C LEU A 295 -2.20 14.50 -12.65
N ALA A 296 -1.16 14.10 -13.40
CA ALA A 296 0.15 14.73 -13.38
C ALA A 296 0.10 16.20 -13.81
N ALA A 297 -0.68 16.52 -14.85
CA ALA A 297 -0.86 17.90 -15.32
C ALA A 297 -1.46 18.84 -14.27
N ARG A 298 -2.18 18.30 -13.27
CA ARG A 298 -2.74 19.03 -12.13
C ARG A 298 -1.85 18.93 -10.88
N GLY A 299 -0.62 18.40 -10.99
CA GLY A 299 0.32 18.26 -9.89
C GLY A 299 0.00 17.10 -8.95
N GLY A 300 -0.90 16.19 -9.33
CA GLY A 300 -1.30 15.03 -8.54
C GLY A 300 -0.30 13.89 -8.61
N VAL A 301 -0.52 12.87 -7.78
CA VAL A 301 0.35 11.69 -7.65
C VAL A 301 -0.49 10.42 -7.68
N ALA A 302 -0.06 9.43 -8.49
CA ALA A 302 -0.61 8.08 -8.47
C ALA A 302 0.36 7.13 -7.78
N HIS A 303 -0.17 6.23 -6.96
CA HIS A 303 0.60 5.26 -6.21
C HIS A 303 0.23 3.84 -6.65
N THR A 304 1.23 3.10 -7.14
CA THR A 304 1.04 1.71 -7.57
C THR A 304 0.68 0.85 -6.36
N THR A 305 -0.39 0.06 -6.50
CA THR A 305 -0.81 -0.91 -5.49
C THR A 305 -0.09 -2.24 -5.66
N LEU A 306 0.03 -3.00 -4.57
CA LEU A 306 0.57 -4.37 -4.57
C LEU A 306 -0.53 -5.44 -4.54
N TYR A 307 -1.80 -5.08 -4.77
CA TYR A 307 -2.85 -6.07 -4.94
C TYR A 307 -2.65 -6.86 -6.23
N HIS A 308 -2.44 -8.17 -6.11
CA HIS A 308 -2.05 -9.04 -7.23
C HIS A 308 -2.99 -8.95 -8.43
N GLY A 309 -4.32 -8.85 -8.19
CA GLY A 309 -5.34 -8.78 -9.26
C GLY A 309 -5.34 -7.46 -10.05
N PHE A 310 -4.60 -6.43 -9.58
CA PHE A 310 -4.40 -5.16 -10.30
C PHE A 310 -3.04 -5.05 -10.97
N LEU A 311 -2.16 -6.00 -10.68
CA LEU A 311 -0.84 -6.12 -11.32
C LEU A 311 -0.88 -7.11 -12.50
N ARG A 312 -1.62 -8.22 -12.36
CA ARG A 312 -1.73 -9.26 -13.38
C ARG A 312 -3.11 -9.91 -13.36
N LYS A 313 -3.73 -10.08 -14.53
CA LYS A 313 -5.08 -10.71 -14.64
C LYS A 313 -5.08 -12.20 -14.32
N GLU A 314 -4.02 -12.90 -14.72
CA GLU A 314 -3.93 -14.35 -14.63
C GLU A 314 -2.62 -14.76 -13.95
N GLY A 315 -2.71 -15.77 -13.08
CA GLY A 315 -1.58 -16.24 -12.30
C GLY A 315 -1.29 -15.37 -11.07
N GLY A 316 -0.20 -15.68 -10.37
CA GLY A 316 0.30 -14.87 -9.26
C GLY A 316 1.14 -13.69 -9.78
N ALA A 317 0.87 -12.48 -9.31
CA ALA A 317 1.77 -11.36 -9.53
C ALA A 317 3.00 -11.47 -8.60
N ASP A 318 4.10 -10.86 -9.03
CA ASP A 318 5.32 -10.78 -8.24
C ASP A 318 5.87 -9.35 -8.22
N ILE A 319 6.99 -9.15 -7.52
CA ILE A 319 7.63 -7.82 -7.39
C ILE A 319 8.03 -7.22 -8.74
N MET A 320 8.30 -8.04 -9.76
CA MET A 320 8.67 -7.53 -11.09
C MET A 320 7.46 -6.94 -11.82
N ASP A 321 6.25 -7.49 -11.58
CA ASP A 321 5.01 -6.88 -12.08
C ASP A 321 4.78 -5.50 -11.45
N ALA A 322 4.98 -5.38 -10.13
CA ALA A 322 4.86 -4.10 -9.44
C ALA A 322 5.88 -3.07 -9.97
N ILE A 323 7.13 -3.50 -10.20
CA ILE A 323 8.17 -2.64 -10.81
C ILE A 323 7.76 -2.20 -12.21
N ALA A 324 7.23 -3.11 -13.05
CA ALA A 324 6.77 -2.76 -14.39
C ALA A 324 5.64 -1.71 -14.37
N HIS A 325 4.69 -1.81 -13.41
CA HIS A 325 3.65 -0.80 -13.22
C HIS A 325 4.21 0.56 -12.77
N LEU A 326 5.21 0.56 -11.88
CA LEU A 326 5.90 1.79 -11.45
C LEU A 326 6.65 2.44 -12.61
N GLU A 327 7.41 1.66 -13.38
CA GLU A 327 8.16 2.15 -14.54
C GLU A 327 7.21 2.73 -15.60
N HIS A 328 6.11 2.03 -15.92
CA HIS A 328 5.10 2.54 -16.84
C HIS A 328 4.48 3.86 -16.35
N ALA A 329 4.12 3.94 -15.06
CA ALA A 329 3.59 5.17 -14.49
C ALA A 329 4.61 6.33 -14.56
N ILE A 330 5.90 6.05 -14.30
CA ILE A 330 6.98 7.05 -14.44
C ILE A 330 7.10 7.53 -15.89
N ASP A 331 7.03 6.61 -16.86
CA ASP A 331 7.12 6.95 -18.29
C ASP A 331 5.93 7.84 -18.75
N VAL A 332 4.75 7.60 -18.19
CA VAL A 332 3.52 8.34 -18.57
C VAL A 332 3.39 9.68 -17.82
N MET A 333 3.73 9.72 -16.54
CA MET A 333 3.46 10.84 -15.62
C MET A 333 4.70 11.65 -15.26
N GLY A 334 5.88 11.07 -15.34
CA GLY A 334 7.12 11.59 -14.74
C GLY A 334 7.30 11.16 -13.29
N ILE A 335 8.57 11.06 -12.86
CA ILE A 335 8.98 10.52 -11.55
C ILE A 335 8.38 11.29 -10.36
N ASP A 336 8.13 12.59 -10.51
CA ASP A 336 7.59 13.44 -9.43
C ASP A 336 6.10 13.19 -9.15
N HIS A 337 5.42 12.38 -9.98
CA HIS A 337 4.00 12.10 -9.91
C HIS A 337 3.67 10.64 -9.59
N VAL A 338 4.66 9.85 -9.19
CA VAL A 338 4.49 8.40 -8.97
C VAL A 338 5.00 8.00 -7.59
N GLY A 339 4.27 7.11 -6.94
CA GLY A 339 4.60 6.57 -5.63
C GLY A 339 4.16 5.12 -5.46
N LEU A 340 4.23 4.64 -4.22
CA LEU A 340 3.80 3.30 -3.81
C LEU A 340 2.73 3.41 -2.72
N GLY A 341 1.60 2.72 -2.92
CA GLY A 341 0.55 2.54 -1.94
C GLY A 341 0.15 1.08 -1.91
N THR A 342 0.64 0.34 -0.93
CA THR A 342 0.71 -1.11 -0.99
C THR A 342 -0.63 -1.80 -1.00
N ASP A 343 -1.63 -1.24 -0.35
CA ASP A 343 -2.91 -1.89 -0.07
C ASP A 343 -2.71 -3.15 0.83
N PHE A 344 -1.65 -3.14 1.64
CA PHE A 344 -1.37 -4.23 2.56
C PHE A 344 -2.48 -4.39 3.59
N ASP A 345 -2.81 -5.65 3.83
CA ASP A 345 -3.89 -6.07 4.72
C ASP A 345 -5.32 -5.79 4.20
N GLY A 346 -5.46 -5.09 3.06
CA GLY A 346 -6.72 -4.91 2.34
C GLY A 346 -6.89 -5.83 1.13
N ASP A 347 -6.36 -7.05 1.18
CA ASP A 347 -6.14 -8.05 0.12
C ASP A 347 -4.83 -7.82 -0.68
N GLY A 348 -4.04 -6.81 -0.35
CA GLY A 348 -2.73 -6.57 -0.95
C GLY A 348 -1.67 -7.53 -0.41
N GLY A 349 -0.78 -7.92 -1.30
CA GLY A 349 0.35 -8.80 -1.02
C GLY A 349 0.73 -9.61 -2.27
N ILE A 350 2.00 -9.59 -2.63
CA ILE A 350 2.60 -10.33 -3.77
C ILE A 350 3.68 -11.27 -3.28
#